data_54368b5d5c84396a60ed20bb657a98ad
#
_entry.id   54368b5d5c84396a60ed20bb657a98ad
#
_cell.length_a   1.000
_cell.length_b   1.000
_cell.length_c   1.000
_cell.angle_alpha   90.00
_cell.angle_beta   90.00
_cell.angle_gamma   90.00
#
_symmetry.space_group_name_H-M   'P 1'
#
loop_
_entity.id
_entity.type
_entity.pdbx_description
1 polymer ?
#
loop_
_entity_poly.entity_id
_entity_poly.type
_entity_poly.pdbx_seq_one_letter_code
_entity_poly.pdbx_strand_id
1 'polypeptide(L)'
;HKKLGRLMWDYVGMARNEQGLKFVYEEIQTLKDLFYNDINIPGTQTFNPELEKAGRLGDFLELGQLMALDALDRNESCGGHFREEYQTEENEAKRNDDDYAYVSAWEYNQDINKSQLHKENLDFKEVKLTSRSYK
;
A
#
# COMPACT_ATOMS: atom_id res chain seq x y z
N HIS A 1 -16.55 1.84 1.52
CA HIS A 1 -15.68 0.80 2.07
C HIS A 1 -15.62 -0.45 1.20
N LYS A 2 -16.76 -0.97 0.69
CA LYS A 2 -16.78 -2.21 -0.13
C LYS A 2 -15.96 -2.08 -1.42
N LYS A 3 -16.04 -0.92 -2.12
CA LYS A 3 -15.24 -0.69 -3.32
C LYS A 3 -13.76 -0.63 -2.97
N LEU A 4 -13.37 0.08 -1.91
CA LEU A 4 -11.99 0.11 -1.43
C LEU A 4 -11.48 -1.30 -1.09
N GLY A 5 -12.24 -2.07 -0.30
CA GLY A 5 -11.85 -3.43 0.08
C GLY A 5 -11.61 -4.34 -1.13
N ARG A 6 -12.45 -4.24 -2.17
CA ARG A 6 -12.27 -5.01 -3.41
C ARG A 6 -11.02 -4.57 -4.17
N LEU A 7 -10.79 -3.27 -4.34
CA LEU A 7 -9.59 -2.74 -4.99
C LEU A 7 -8.31 -3.21 -4.28
N MET A 8 -8.29 -3.14 -2.95
CA MET A 8 -7.14 -3.58 -2.16
C MET A 8 -6.92 -5.09 -2.28
N TRP A 9 -8.00 -5.88 -2.28
CA TRP A 9 -7.92 -7.33 -2.43
C TRP A 9 -7.42 -7.75 -3.81
N ASP A 10 -7.98 -7.17 -4.86
CA ASP A 10 -7.73 -7.60 -6.23
C ASP A 10 -6.34 -7.16 -6.75
N TYR A 11 -5.83 -6.00 -6.31
CA TYR A 11 -4.65 -5.38 -6.91
C TYR A 11 -3.49 -5.09 -5.93
N VAL A 12 -3.75 -5.03 -4.62
CA VAL A 12 -2.73 -4.75 -3.60
C VAL A 12 -2.55 -5.95 -2.66
N GLY A 13 -3.24 -7.04 -2.96
CA GLY A 13 -3.21 -8.28 -2.20
C GLY A 13 -1.92 -9.09 -2.40
N MET A 14 -2.06 -10.41 -2.62
CA MET A 14 -0.92 -11.33 -2.64
C MET A 14 -0.04 -11.23 -3.88
N ALA A 15 -0.64 -11.03 -5.07
CA ALA A 15 0.10 -10.84 -6.31
C ALA A 15 -0.21 -9.44 -6.85
N ARG A 16 0.83 -8.68 -7.14
CA ARG A 16 0.76 -7.27 -7.54
C ARG A 16 1.46 -7.09 -8.88
N ASN A 17 1.00 -6.12 -9.66
CA ASN A 17 1.71 -5.66 -10.84
C ASN A 17 1.59 -4.14 -10.98
N GLU A 18 2.49 -3.54 -11.75
CA GLU A 18 2.58 -2.09 -11.91
C GLU A 18 1.26 -1.49 -12.39
N GLN A 19 0.63 -2.11 -13.38
CA GLN A 19 -0.62 -1.62 -13.96
C GLN A 19 -1.76 -1.61 -12.93
N GLY A 20 -1.93 -2.69 -12.18
CA GLY A 20 -2.95 -2.81 -11.14
C GLY A 20 -2.72 -1.82 -9.98
N LEU A 21 -1.46 -1.65 -9.55
CA LEU A 21 -1.11 -0.70 -8.50
C LEU A 21 -1.36 0.75 -8.93
N LYS A 22 -1.01 1.14 -10.16
CA LYS A 22 -1.32 2.47 -10.70
C LYS A 22 -2.83 2.70 -10.80
N PHE A 23 -3.57 1.72 -11.30
CA PHE A 23 -5.02 1.78 -11.36
C PHE A 23 -5.65 2.00 -9.99
N VAL A 24 -5.24 1.23 -8.97
CA VAL A 24 -5.77 1.38 -7.61
C VAL A 24 -5.42 2.72 -7.00
N TYR A 25 -4.19 3.20 -7.21
CA TYR A 25 -3.76 4.50 -6.71
C TYR A 25 -4.69 5.63 -7.20
N GLU A 26 -5.03 5.63 -8.48
CA GLU A 26 -5.94 6.61 -9.09
C GLU A 26 -7.40 6.42 -8.65
N GLU A 27 -7.88 5.16 -8.57
CA GLU A 27 -9.23 4.86 -8.12
C GLU A 27 -9.47 5.24 -6.65
N ILE A 28 -8.46 5.09 -5.79
CA ILE A 28 -8.57 5.54 -4.40
C ILE A 28 -8.63 7.05 -4.32
N GLN A 29 -7.89 7.78 -5.17
CA GLN A 29 -8.03 9.24 -5.25
C GLN A 29 -9.47 9.64 -5.60
N THR A 30 -10.06 9.00 -6.59
CA THR A 30 -11.47 9.22 -6.95
C THR A 30 -12.42 8.92 -5.78
N LEU A 31 -12.15 7.85 -5.02
CA LEU A 31 -12.93 7.52 -3.83
C LEU A 31 -12.79 8.54 -2.71
N LYS A 32 -11.59 9.12 -2.53
CA LYS A 32 -11.34 10.21 -1.57
C LYS A 32 -12.15 11.44 -1.95
N ASP A 33 -12.13 11.82 -3.23
CA ASP A 33 -12.89 12.97 -3.72
C ASP A 33 -14.39 12.79 -3.48
N LEU A 34 -14.96 11.63 -3.79
CA LEU A 34 -16.34 11.29 -3.48
C LEU A 34 -16.62 11.29 -1.97
N PHE A 35 -15.71 10.76 -1.16
CA PHE A 35 -15.87 10.72 0.28
C PHE A 35 -15.93 12.11 0.89
N TYR A 36 -15.00 12.99 0.54
CA TYR A 36 -14.94 14.31 1.17
C TYR A 36 -15.97 15.31 0.61
N ASN A 37 -16.46 15.12 -0.62
CA ASN A 37 -17.43 16.05 -1.23
C ASN A 37 -18.89 15.60 -1.07
N ASP A 38 -19.16 14.30 -1.05
CA ASP A 38 -20.53 13.77 -1.17
C ASP A 38 -20.98 12.93 0.03
N ILE A 39 -20.13 12.75 1.05
CA ILE A 39 -20.54 11.93 2.20
C ILE A 39 -21.70 12.57 2.95
N ASN A 40 -22.75 11.78 3.19
CA ASN A 40 -23.85 12.16 4.05
C ASN A 40 -23.91 11.19 5.24
N ILE A 41 -23.77 11.74 6.45
CA ILE A 41 -23.78 10.97 7.69
C ILE A 41 -25.08 11.28 8.41
N PRO A 42 -26.01 10.30 8.51
CA PRO A 42 -27.27 10.51 9.19
C PRO A 42 -27.05 10.62 10.71
N GLY A 43 -27.94 11.36 11.36
CA GLY A 43 -28.00 11.48 12.82
C GLY A 43 -27.28 12.72 13.37
N THR A 44 -27.91 13.31 14.39
CA THR A 44 -27.42 14.51 15.10
C THR A 44 -27.15 14.22 16.58
N GLN A 45 -27.12 12.94 16.96
CA GLN A 45 -26.96 12.51 18.35
C GLN A 45 -25.50 12.70 18.80
N THR A 46 -25.30 12.93 20.09
CA THR A 46 -23.97 13.06 20.71
C THR A 46 -23.11 11.82 20.49
N PHE A 47 -23.72 10.64 20.48
CA PHE A 47 -23.07 9.38 20.11
C PHE A 47 -23.58 8.94 18.73
N ASN A 48 -22.72 9.04 17.72
CA ASN A 48 -23.06 8.70 16.33
C ASN A 48 -22.10 7.64 15.77
N PRO A 49 -22.49 6.34 15.79
CA PRO A 49 -21.67 5.26 15.26
C PRO A 49 -21.36 5.39 13.76
N GLU A 50 -22.23 6.03 12.99
CA GLU A 50 -21.99 6.22 11.55
C GLU A 50 -20.92 7.28 11.30
N LEU A 51 -20.82 8.29 12.14
CA LEU A 51 -19.74 9.27 12.09
C LEU A 51 -18.39 8.60 12.41
N GLU A 52 -18.33 7.73 13.40
CA GLU A 52 -17.13 6.97 13.74
C GLU A 52 -16.67 6.07 12.56
N LYS A 53 -17.61 5.34 11.96
CA LYS A 53 -17.31 4.49 10.78
C LYS A 53 -16.84 5.31 9.59
N ALA A 54 -17.43 6.49 9.38
CA ALA A 54 -17.01 7.40 8.34
C ALA A 54 -15.58 7.90 8.56
N GLY A 55 -15.22 8.29 9.79
CA GLY A 55 -13.84 8.67 10.13
C GLY A 55 -12.85 7.56 9.81
N ARG A 56 -13.13 6.34 10.26
CA ARG A 56 -12.28 5.17 9.93
C ARG A 56 -12.16 4.91 8.43
N LEU A 57 -13.22 5.15 7.65
CA LEU A 57 -13.14 4.98 6.20
C LEU A 57 -12.20 6.01 5.58
N GLY A 58 -12.20 7.26 6.06
CA GLY A 58 -11.22 8.27 5.67
C GLY A 58 -9.79 7.78 5.88
N ASP A 59 -9.49 7.29 7.08
CA ASP A 59 -8.16 6.73 7.42
C ASP A 59 -7.78 5.55 6.51
N PHE A 60 -8.73 4.66 6.20
CA PHE A 60 -8.47 3.53 5.30
C PHE A 60 -8.24 3.95 3.86
N LEU A 61 -8.87 5.01 3.38
CA LEU A 61 -8.58 5.56 2.05
C LEU A 61 -7.16 6.12 1.98
N GLU A 62 -6.73 6.88 3.00
CA GLU A 62 -5.35 7.39 3.09
C GLU A 62 -4.33 6.25 3.13
N LEU A 63 -4.51 5.30 4.05
CA LEU A 63 -3.60 4.17 4.21
C LEU A 63 -3.56 3.29 2.96
N GLY A 64 -4.71 3.01 2.34
CA GLY A 64 -4.79 2.18 1.13
C GLY A 64 -4.06 2.79 -0.05
N GLN A 65 -4.16 4.12 -0.22
CA GLN A 65 -3.43 4.82 -1.26
C GLN A 65 -1.91 4.80 -1.01
N LEU A 66 -1.49 5.01 0.23
CA LEU A 66 -0.09 4.92 0.62
C LEU A 66 0.49 3.52 0.41
N MET A 67 -0.27 2.47 0.73
CA MET A 67 0.14 1.08 0.47
C MET A 67 0.35 0.81 -1.02
N ALA A 68 -0.51 1.35 -1.89
CA ALA A 68 -0.34 1.22 -3.33
C ALA A 68 0.89 1.98 -3.83
N LEU A 69 1.14 3.19 -3.31
CA LEU A 69 2.30 4.01 -3.63
C LEU A 69 3.61 3.32 -3.21
N ASP A 70 3.69 2.84 -1.98
CA ASP A 70 4.88 2.12 -1.47
C ASP A 70 5.16 0.84 -2.28
N ALA A 71 4.11 0.10 -2.63
CA ALA A 71 4.23 -1.09 -3.47
C ALA A 71 4.68 -0.77 -4.91
N LEU A 72 4.34 0.41 -5.44
CA LEU A 72 4.83 0.89 -6.74
C LEU A 72 6.31 1.27 -6.70
N ASP A 73 6.75 1.93 -5.62
CA ASP A 73 8.14 2.36 -5.46
C ASP A 73 9.10 1.17 -5.35
N ARG A 74 8.67 0.09 -4.69
CA ARG A 74 9.50 -1.08 -4.43
C ARG A 74 9.51 -2.07 -5.60
N ASN A 75 10.53 -1.99 -6.44
CA ASN A 75 10.70 -2.79 -7.67
C ASN A 75 11.45 -4.11 -7.40
N GLU A 76 10.89 -4.93 -6.54
CA GLU A 76 11.38 -6.27 -6.19
C GLU A 76 10.23 -7.15 -5.73
N SER A 77 10.52 -8.42 -5.41
CA SER A 77 9.64 -9.28 -4.62
C SER A 77 10.35 -9.76 -3.38
N CYS A 78 9.84 -9.39 -2.19
CA CYS A 78 10.43 -9.74 -0.90
C CYS A 78 9.34 -9.94 0.15
N GLY A 79 9.35 -11.08 0.82
CA GLY A 79 8.37 -11.40 1.85
C GLY A 79 6.93 -11.38 1.33
N GLY A 80 6.07 -10.60 1.98
CA GLY A 80 4.67 -10.42 1.56
C GLY A 80 4.48 -9.45 0.37
N HIS A 81 5.53 -8.77 -0.07
CA HIS A 81 5.52 -7.94 -1.26
C HIS A 81 5.93 -8.78 -2.47
N PHE A 82 4.95 -9.19 -3.28
CA PHE A 82 5.19 -9.97 -4.49
C PHE A 82 4.71 -9.21 -5.72
N ARG A 83 5.68 -8.87 -6.59
CA ARG A 83 5.46 -8.20 -7.87
C ARG A 83 5.63 -9.21 -8.99
N GLU A 84 4.59 -9.40 -9.81
CA GLU A 84 4.59 -10.36 -10.93
C GLU A 84 5.72 -10.10 -11.93
N GLU A 85 6.18 -8.86 -12.03
CA GLU A 85 7.31 -8.47 -12.88
C GLU A 85 8.67 -8.87 -12.30
N TYR A 86 8.74 -9.13 -11.00
CA TYR A 86 9.98 -9.45 -10.27
C TYR A 86 9.94 -10.87 -9.73
N GLN A 87 10.05 -11.82 -10.64
CA GLN A 87 10.15 -13.24 -10.37
C GLN A 87 11.42 -13.83 -10.97
N THR A 88 11.89 -14.93 -10.39
CA THR A 88 12.93 -15.76 -11.00
C THR A 88 12.34 -16.57 -12.17
N GLU A 89 13.19 -17.22 -12.97
CA GLU A 89 12.76 -18.15 -14.04
C GLU A 89 11.89 -19.30 -13.50
N GLU A 90 11.96 -19.55 -12.21
CA GLU A 90 11.25 -20.61 -11.50
C GLU A 90 9.96 -20.12 -10.84
N ASN A 91 9.54 -18.87 -11.12
CA ASN A 91 8.37 -18.20 -10.56
C ASN A 91 8.46 -17.95 -9.04
N GLU A 92 9.65 -17.87 -8.49
CA GLU A 92 9.86 -17.47 -7.10
C GLU A 92 10.13 -15.96 -6.99
N ALA A 93 10.00 -15.42 -5.78
CA ALA A 93 10.23 -14.00 -5.50
C ALA A 93 11.68 -13.60 -5.83
N LYS A 94 11.85 -12.59 -6.67
CA LYS A 94 13.15 -12.02 -7.03
C LYS A 94 13.42 -10.78 -6.20
N ARG A 95 14.28 -10.93 -5.20
CA ARG A 95 14.75 -9.84 -4.34
C ARG A 95 15.81 -8.99 -5.07
N ASN A 96 15.87 -7.74 -4.66
CA ASN A 96 16.93 -6.80 -5.08
C ASN A 96 17.51 -6.12 -3.83
N ASP A 97 18.37 -6.83 -3.11
CA ASP A 97 18.94 -6.38 -1.84
C ASP A 97 19.89 -5.18 -2.03
N ASP A 98 20.50 -5.01 -3.21
CA ASP A 98 21.41 -3.89 -3.49
C ASP A 98 20.68 -2.54 -3.44
N ASP A 99 19.44 -2.50 -3.92
CA ASP A 99 18.66 -1.26 -4.00
C ASP A 99 17.61 -1.14 -2.88
N TYR A 100 17.15 -2.26 -2.29
CA TYR A 100 15.98 -2.27 -1.40
C TYR A 100 16.25 -2.83 0.01
N ALA A 101 17.53 -3.01 0.42
CA ALA A 101 17.84 -3.40 1.81
C ALA A 101 17.68 -2.21 2.78
N TYR A 102 16.49 -1.61 2.83
CA TYR A 102 16.14 -0.52 3.73
C TYR A 102 14.70 -0.63 4.25
N VAL A 103 14.41 0.07 5.34
CA VAL A 103 13.06 0.33 5.82
C VAL A 103 12.56 1.63 5.22
N SER A 104 11.34 1.61 4.69
CA SER A 104 10.63 2.79 4.19
C SER A 104 9.86 3.47 5.32
N ALA A 105 9.99 4.79 5.45
CA ALA A 105 9.13 5.61 6.29
C ALA A 105 8.59 6.78 5.47
N TRP A 106 7.29 6.79 5.25
CA TRP A 106 6.62 7.85 4.49
C TRP A 106 6.21 9.00 5.40
N GLU A 107 6.72 10.17 5.11
CA GLU A 107 6.29 11.39 5.78
C GLU A 107 4.92 11.81 5.25
N TYR A 108 3.95 11.96 6.18
CA TYR A 108 2.59 12.34 5.81
C TYR A 108 2.54 13.73 5.19
N ASN A 109 1.80 13.84 4.09
CA ASN A 109 1.38 15.10 3.51
C ASN A 109 -0.09 14.98 3.09
N GLN A 110 -0.88 16.03 3.26
CA GLN A 110 -2.29 16.04 2.83
C GLN A 110 -2.42 15.75 1.32
N ASP A 111 -1.46 16.22 0.52
CA ASP A 111 -1.32 15.83 -0.87
C ASP A 111 -0.31 14.67 -0.93
N ILE A 112 -0.80 13.46 -1.16
CA ILE A 112 0.04 12.25 -1.18
C ILE A 112 1.17 12.34 -2.21
N ASN A 113 0.99 13.10 -3.30
CA ASN A 113 2.05 13.29 -4.29
C ASN A 113 3.23 14.12 -3.76
N LYS A 114 3.08 14.76 -2.60
CA LYS A 114 4.12 15.50 -1.90
C LYS A 114 4.67 14.76 -0.68
N SER A 115 4.15 13.57 -0.40
CA SER A 115 4.69 12.70 0.64
C SER A 115 6.13 12.34 0.32
N GLN A 116 7.00 12.35 1.34
CA GLN A 116 8.41 12.06 1.18
C GLN A 116 8.74 10.69 1.75
N LEU A 117 9.51 9.92 0.98
CA LEU A 117 10.05 8.65 1.42
C LEU A 117 11.39 8.85 2.11
N HIS A 118 11.45 8.51 3.38
CA HIS A 118 12.68 8.40 4.16
C HIS A 118 13.13 6.95 4.20
N LYS A 119 14.44 6.71 4.05
CA LYS A 119 15.03 5.37 3.99
C LYS A 119 16.03 5.19 5.12
N GLU A 120 15.91 4.09 5.84
CA GLU A 120 16.88 3.64 6.82
C GLU A 120 17.48 2.32 6.37
N ASN A 121 18.78 2.27 6.12
CA ASN A 121 19.46 1.07 5.65
C ASN A 121 19.42 -0.02 6.71
N LEU A 122 19.15 -1.25 6.29
CA LEU A 122 19.21 -2.42 7.15
C LEU A 122 20.67 -2.83 7.37
N ASP A 123 21.05 -3.01 8.65
CA ASP A 123 22.35 -3.52 9.06
C ASP A 123 22.17 -4.87 9.77
N PHE A 124 22.51 -5.95 9.09
CA PHE A 124 22.39 -7.32 9.62
C PHE A 124 23.70 -7.77 10.24
N LYS A 125 23.92 -7.45 11.51
CA LYS A 125 25.16 -7.80 12.25
C LYS A 125 25.24 -9.28 12.60
N GLU A 126 24.11 -9.88 12.99
CA GLU A 126 24.06 -11.22 13.56
C GLU A 126 23.54 -12.29 12.58
N VAL A 127 22.84 -11.88 11.54
CA VAL A 127 22.21 -12.78 10.57
C VAL A 127 22.61 -12.38 9.15
N LYS A 128 23.10 -13.35 8.38
CA LYS A 128 23.38 -13.11 6.94
C LYS A 128 22.10 -13.16 6.12
N LEU A 129 22.00 -12.27 5.17
CA LEU A 129 20.94 -12.33 4.15
C LEU A 129 21.07 -13.63 3.35
N THR A 130 19.99 -14.39 3.28
CA THR A 130 19.93 -15.62 2.49
C THR A 130 18.66 -15.63 1.65
N SER A 131 18.76 -16.15 0.42
CA SER A 131 17.60 -16.42 -0.40
C SER A 131 16.93 -17.72 0.06
N ARG A 132 15.60 -17.71 0.11
CA ARG A 132 14.81 -18.91 0.42
C ARG A 132 14.22 -19.45 -0.89
N SER A 133 14.44 -20.72 -1.15
CA SER A 133 13.76 -21.47 -2.21
C SER A 133 12.74 -22.43 -1.59
N TYR A 134 11.64 -22.66 -2.27
CA TYR A 134 10.61 -23.62 -1.90
C TYR A 134 10.69 -24.93 -2.71
N LYS A 135 11.82 -25.12 -3.41
CA LYS A 135 12.14 -26.37 -4.13
C LYS A 135 13.00 -27.30 -3.31
#